data_acdc86e2277395ee8486d96ab4cab6cf
#
_entry.id   acdc86e2277395ee8486d96ab4cab6cf
#
_cell.length_a   1.000
_cell.length_b   1.000
_cell.length_c   1.000
_cell.angle_alpha   90.00
_cell.angle_beta   90.00
_cell.angle_gamma   90.00
#
_symmetry.space_group_name_H-M   'P 1'
#
loop_
_entity.id
_entity.type
_entity.pdbx_description
1 polymer ?
#
loop_
_entity_poly.entity_id
_entity_poly.type
_entity_poly.pdbx_seq_one_letter_code
_entity_poly.pdbx_strand_id
1 'polypeptide(L)'
;MNHLPEKREVILGVDTHLDMHVAVLIDVVGRIVATTSVPTTALGYEQLIEWARGFDRLTRAGIEGTGTYGAALARRMQAHGVQVLEINRPDRSRRRLRGKSDPTDAENAARAVLAGEANAIPKAQSGLVEAMRAVSMARRSAVKAKTQAINQLRALLVTAPASIRATLWKVKPEQCVARCARLQSLGDTPLLQALTNTLRLLARRWMSLAKELHQLDAALVELTKRAGRRLLTRFGVGPQTAATLLVTAGDNPNRLRSEAALAALCGASPLEGVLGKDHPASAQPGRRSGRP
;
A
#
# COMPACT_ATOMS: atom_id res chain seq x y z
N MET A 1 -22.76 40.55 30.00
CA MET A 1 -22.39 39.18 29.56
C MET A 1 -21.77 39.27 28.16
N ASN A 2 -20.47 39.18 28.07
CA ASN A 2 -19.78 39.15 26.78
C ASN A 2 -20.07 37.79 26.12
N HIS A 3 -20.98 37.74 25.17
CA HIS A 3 -21.09 36.63 24.25
C HIS A 3 -19.80 36.61 23.41
N LEU A 4 -18.86 35.74 23.77
CA LEU A 4 -17.79 35.36 22.83
C LEU A 4 -18.49 34.82 21.57
N PRO A 5 -18.13 35.31 20.37
CA PRO A 5 -18.75 34.83 19.14
C PRO A 5 -18.57 33.31 19.08
N GLU A 6 -19.67 32.60 18.83
CA GLU A 6 -19.68 31.14 18.71
C GLU A 6 -18.72 30.77 17.56
N LYS A 7 -17.67 29.98 17.88
CA LYS A 7 -16.67 29.56 16.89
C LYS A 7 -17.38 28.83 15.75
N ARG A 8 -17.23 29.33 14.54
CA ARG A 8 -17.76 28.71 13.32
C ARG A 8 -16.93 27.48 12.96
N GLU A 9 -17.49 26.60 12.16
CA GLU A 9 -16.76 25.43 11.67
C GLU A 9 -15.85 25.83 10.50
N VAL A 10 -14.64 25.28 10.50
CA VAL A 10 -13.73 25.34 9.34
C VAL A 10 -13.31 23.92 8.95
N ILE A 11 -13.06 23.73 7.67
CA ILE A 11 -12.72 22.46 7.07
C ILE A 11 -11.34 22.58 6.44
N LEU A 12 -10.46 21.63 6.73
CA LEU A 12 -9.12 21.59 6.19
C LEU A 12 -9.05 20.62 5.02
N GLY A 13 -8.40 21.02 3.93
CA GLY A 13 -7.98 20.14 2.85
C GLY A 13 -6.47 20.07 2.80
N VAL A 14 -5.90 18.91 2.57
CA VAL A 14 -4.45 18.72 2.53
C VAL A 14 -4.05 17.90 1.33
N ASP A 15 -3.17 18.46 0.51
CA ASP A 15 -2.40 17.76 -0.50
C ASP A 15 -1.05 17.33 0.10
N THR A 16 -0.70 16.04 -0.03
CA THR A 16 0.42 15.46 0.72
C THR A 16 1.58 15.05 -0.19
N HIS A 17 2.78 15.51 0.19
CA HIS A 17 4.05 15.18 -0.46
C HIS A 17 5.07 14.62 0.52
N LEU A 18 6.23 14.21 0.01
CA LEU A 18 7.29 13.59 0.82
C LEU A 18 7.82 14.54 1.91
N ASP A 19 8.14 15.79 1.54
CA ASP A 19 8.86 16.72 2.42
C ASP A 19 7.95 17.80 3.01
N MET A 20 6.91 18.20 2.30
CA MET A 20 6.00 19.28 2.67
C MET A 20 4.56 18.87 2.38
N HIS A 21 3.64 19.31 3.23
CA HIS A 21 2.20 19.23 2.96
C HIS A 21 1.66 20.63 2.69
N VAL A 22 0.79 20.76 1.69
CA VAL A 22 0.07 22.00 1.39
C VAL A 22 -1.35 21.88 1.92
N ALA A 23 -1.80 22.87 2.66
CA ALA A 23 -3.09 22.87 3.33
C ALA A 23 -3.90 24.12 3.01
N VAL A 24 -5.18 23.94 2.75
CA VAL A 24 -6.16 25.00 2.52
C VAL A 24 -7.29 24.86 3.52
N LEU A 25 -7.61 25.97 4.18
CA LEU A 25 -8.71 26.07 5.13
C LEU A 25 -9.89 26.79 4.44
N ILE A 26 -11.07 26.21 4.51
CA ILE A 26 -12.31 26.80 3.99
C ILE A 26 -13.36 26.96 5.09
N ASP A 27 -14.25 27.93 4.96
CA ASP A 27 -15.43 28.09 5.78
C ASP A 27 -16.58 27.15 5.32
N VAL A 28 -17.69 27.17 6.06
CA VAL A 28 -18.89 26.35 5.76
C VAL A 28 -19.62 26.76 4.47
N VAL A 29 -19.33 27.91 3.89
CA VAL A 29 -19.86 28.33 2.59
C VAL A 29 -18.85 28.10 1.45
N GLY A 30 -17.70 27.50 1.77
CA GLY A 30 -16.68 27.11 0.80
C GLY A 30 -15.75 28.24 0.38
N ARG A 31 -15.66 29.35 1.12
CA ARG A 31 -14.69 30.41 0.88
C ARG A 31 -13.34 30.01 1.48
N ILE A 32 -12.26 30.26 0.74
CA ILE A 32 -10.90 30.07 1.25
C ILE A 32 -10.67 31.07 2.37
N VAL A 33 -10.35 30.57 3.56
CA VAL A 33 -9.98 31.38 4.73
C VAL A 33 -8.50 31.66 4.72
N ALA A 34 -7.68 30.60 4.54
CA ALA A 34 -6.22 30.71 4.52
C ALA A 34 -5.57 29.50 3.84
N THR A 35 -4.31 29.65 3.46
CA THR A 35 -3.47 28.59 2.87
C THR A 35 -2.13 28.58 3.60
N THR A 36 -1.58 27.40 3.83
CA THR A 36 -0.25 27.23 4.43
C THR A 36 0.45 26.01 3.90
N SER A 37 1.74 25.91 4.17
CA SER A 37 2.53 24.70 3.93
C SER A 37 3.33 24.37 5.18
N VAL A 38 3.42 23.07 5.51
CA VAL A 38 4.13 22.61 6.69
C VAL A 38 5.05 21.43 6.35
N PRO A 39 6.21 21.31 7.02
CA PRO A 39 7.08 20.15 6.82
C PRO A 39 6.43 18.86 7.35
N THR A 40 6.79 17.72 6.74
CA THR A 40 6.30 16.38 7.11
C THR A 40 6.97 15.86 8.40
N THR A 41 6.86 16.62 9.45
CA THR A 41 7.43 16.33 10.78
C THR A 41 6.34 16.38 11.86
N ALA A 42 6.60 15.75 13.00
CA ALA A 42 5.66 15.79 14.12
C ALA A 42 5.35 17.25 14.54
N LEU A 43 6.36 18.13 14.56
CA LEU A 43 6.20 19.55 14.86
C LEU A 43 5.38 20.27 13.80
N GLY A 44 5.64 20.00 12.50
CA GLY A 44 4.86 20.58 11.41
C GLY A 44 3.38 20.20 11.46
N TYR A 45 3.07 18.98 11.87
CA TYR A 45 1.67 18.54 12.03
C TYR A 45 0.98 19.26 13.21
N GLU A 46 1.67 19.47 14.33
CA GLU A 46 1.14 20.28 15.45
C GLU A 46 0.90 21.72 15.00
N GLN A 47 1.89 22.32 14.35
CA GLN A 47 1.77 23.68 13.82
C GLN A 47 0.58 23.83 12.87
N LEU A 48 0.33 22.84 12.01
CA LEU A 48 -0.83 22.85 11.11
C LEU A 48 -2.16 22.83 11.87
N ILE A 49 -2.26 21.96 12.88
CA ILE A 49 -3.48 21.83 13.69
C ILE A 49 -3.74 23.10 14.49
N GLU A 50 -2.71 23.65 15.15
CA GLU A 50 -2.79 24.90 15.90
C GLU A 50 -3.13 26.09 15.00
N TRP A 51 -2.48 26.19 13.83
CA TRP A 51 -2.76 27.21 12.84
C TRP A 51 -4.24 27.17 12.41
N ALA A 52 -4.76 26.01 12.06
CA ALA A 52 -6.16 25.88 11.64
C ALA A 52 -7.14 26.24 12.75
N ARG A 53 -6.85 25.86 14.00
CA ARG A 53 -7.65 26.18 15.19
C ARG A 53 -7.58 27.65 15.61
N GLY A 54 -6.55 28.38 15.15
CA GLY A 54 -6.41 29.82 15.35
C GLY A 54 -7.46 30.63 14.58
N PHE A 55 -8.01 30.09 13.49
CA PHE A 55 -9.08 30.74 12.74
C PHE A 55 -10.46 30.44 13.33
N ASP A 56 -10.79 29.15 13.48
CA ASP A 56 -12.09 28.72 13.99
C ASP A 56 -12.07 27.23 14.44
N ARG A 57 -13.24 26.61 14.67
CA ARG A 57 -13.33 25.21 15.13
C ARG A 57 -13.03 24.24 13.99
N LEU A 58 -11.84 23.64 13.97
CA LEU A 58 -11.48 22.57 13.06
C LEU A 58 -12.13 21.26 13.50
N THR A 59 -13.10 20.76 12.71
CA THR A 59 -13.83 19.52 13.00
C THR A 59 -13.56 18.42 11.99
N ARG A 60 -13.35 18.79 10.71
CA ARG A 60 -13.16 17.86 9.60
C ARG A 60 -11.94 18.22 8.75
N ALA A 61 -11.27 17.18 8.25
CA ALA A 61 -10.16 17.33 7.33
C ALA A 61 -10.24 16.31 6.18
N GLY A 62 -10.08 16.78 4.96
CA GLY A 62 -9.88 15.95 3.77
C GLY A 62 -8.39 15.81 3.47
N ILE A 63 -7.88 14.59 3.48
CA ILE A 63 -6.46 14.32 3.26
C ILE A 63 -6.30 13.36 2.09
N GLU A 64 -5.52 13.78 1.08
CA GLU A 64 -5.10 12.89 0.00
C GLU A 64 -3.96 11.99 0.48
N GLY A 65 -3.92 10.75 0.00
CA GLY A 65 -2.81 9.84 0.28
C GLY A 65 -2.64 9.40 1.74
N THR A 66 -3.73 9.23 2.48
CA THR A 66 -3.70 8.73 3.87
C THR A 66 -3.06 7.35 4.03
N GLY A 67 -2.91 6.60 2.93
CA GLY A 67 -2.18 5.33 2.88
C GLY A 67 -0.68 5.46 2.67
N THR A 68 -0.17 6.66 2.41
CA THR A 68 1.23 6.95 2.08
C THR A 68 1.73 8.18 2.84
N TYR A 69 1.99 9.29 2.16
CA TYR A 69 2.56 10.51 2.75
C TYR A 69 1.66 11.16 3.81
N GLY A 70 0.34 11.08 3.65
CA GLY A 70 -0.63 11.64 4.60
C GLY A 70 -0.89 10.78 5.84
N ALA A 71 -0.32 9.58 5.94
CA ALA A 71 -0.63 8.63 7.00
C ALA A 71 -0.33 9.17 8.42
N ALA A 72 0.82 9.79 8.60
CA ALA A 72 1.23 10.32 9.91
C ALA A 72 0.38 11.53 10.32
N LEU A 73 0.11 12.45 9.39
CA LEU A 73 -0.76 13.59 9.59
C LEU A 73 -2.20 13.14 9.95
N ALA A 74 -2.75 12.18 9.20
CA ALA A 74 -4.10 11.65 9.46
C ALA A 74 -4.24 11.10 10.89
N ARG A 75 -3.28 10.28 11.33
CA ARG A 75 -3.26 9.77 12.72
C ARG A 75 -3.16 10.89 13.75
N ARG A 76 -2.32 11.91 13.48
CA ARG A 76 -2.15 13.03 14.40
C ARG A 76 -3.42 13.86 14.53
N MET A 77 -4.08 14.19 13.43
CA MET A 77 -5.35 14.90 13.43
C MET A 77 -6.46 14.11 14.13
N GLN A 78 -6.55 12.80 13.88
CA GLN A 78 -7.52 11.94 14.60
C GLN A 78 -7.27 11.93 16.11
N ALA A 79 -6.02 11.90 16.57
CA ALA A 79 -5.67 12.00 17.99
C ALA A 79 -6.09 13.33 18.61
N HIS A 80 -6.16 14.39 17.82
CA HIS A 80 -6.68 15.71 18.21
C HIS A 80 -8.21 15.85 18.06
N GLY A 81 -8.94 14.76 17.76
CA GLY A 81 -10.40 14.76 17.65
C GLY A 81 -10.93 15.31 16.31
N VAL A 82 -10.07 15.52 15.32
CA VAL A 82 -10.48 15.93 13.97
C VAL A 82 -10.96 14.71 13.19
N GLN A 83 -12.15 14.78 12.60
CA GLN A 83 -12.64 13.75 11.69
C GLN A 83 -11.87 13.82 10.36
N VAL A 84 -11.02 12.83 10.12
CA VAL A 84 -10.26 12.72 8.85
C VAL A 84 -11.03 11.87 7.86
N LEU A 85 -11.16 12.40 6.63
CA LEU A 85 -11.74 11.71 5.48
C LEU A 85 -10.68 11.56 4.39
N GLU A 86 -10.62 10.36 3.79
CA GLU A 86 -9.66 10.05 2.73
C GLU A 86 -10.19 10.55 1.39
N ILE A 87 -9.36 11.29 0.68
CA ILE A 87 -9.66 11.80 -0.66
C ILE A 87 -9.05 10.84 -1.68
N ASN A 88 -9.89 10.03 -2.32
CA ASN A 88 -9.45 8.98 -3.26
C ASN A 88 -9.44 9.42 -4.72
N ARG A 89 -10.16 10.48 -5.06
CA ARG A 89 -10.29 10.96 -6.45
C ARG A 89 -10.33 12.49 -6.46
N PRO A 90 -9.22 13.14 -6.85
CA PRO A 90 -9.27 14.57 -7.13
C PRO A 90 -10.20 14.85 -8.31
N ASP A 91 -10.97 15.94 -8.22
CA ASP A 91 -11.85 16.38 -9.30
C ASP A 91 -11.06 16.69 -10.58
N ARG A 92 -11.11 15.75 -11.55
CA ARG A 92 -10.40 15.89 -12.83
C ARG A 92 -10.91 17.05 -13.66
N SER A 93 -12.16 17.45 -13.49
CA SER A 93 -12.77 18.56 -14.23
C SER A 93 -12.18 19.88 -13.79
N ARG A 94 -12.04 20.11 -12.51
CA ARG A 94 -11.39 21.30 -11.95
C ARG A 94 -9.89 21.39 -12.25
N ARG A 95 -9.19 20.24 -12.23
CA ARG A 95 -7.78 20.16 -12.66
C ARG A 95 -7.60 20.59 -14.12
N ARG A 96 -8.54 20.27 -15.00
CA ARG A 96 -8.50 20.69 -16.43
C ARG A 96 -8.72 22.19 -16.58
N LEU A 97 -9.57 22.81 -15.76
CA LEU A 97 -9.93 24.22 -15.86
C LEU A 97 -8.92 25.17 -15.22
N ARG A 98 -8.32 24.78 -14.09
CA ARG A 98 -7.43 25.66 -13.28
C ARG A 98 -5.95 25.26 -13.30
N GLY A 99 -5.60 24.19 -14.01
CA GLY A 99 -4.25 23.63 -13.97
C GLY A 99 -3.98 22.79 -12.71
N LYS A 100 -2.84 22.13 -12.66
CA LYS A 100 -2.37 21.37 -11.50
C LYS A 100 -1.52 22.26 -10.62
N SER A 101 -1.97 22.53 -9.40
CA SER A 101 -1.16 23.12 -8.34
C SER A 101 -1.56 22.52 -6.98
N ASP A 102 -0.60 22.38 -6.09
CA ASP A 102 -0.81 21.77 -4.78
C ASP A 102 -1.87 22.49 -3.93
N PRO A 103 -1.95 23.87 -3.92
CA PRO A 103 -3.06 24.57 -3.27
C PRO A 103 -4.44 24.24 -3.87
N THR A 104 -4.53 24.06 -5.20
CA THR A 104 -5.79 23.69 -5.85
C THR A 104 -6.22 22.27 -5.47
N ASP A 105 -5.29 21.34 -5.34
CA ASP A 105 -5.58 19.98 -4.92
C ASP A 105 -6.01 19.94 -3.44
N ALA A 106 -5.35 20.70 -2.57
CA ALA A 106 -5.75 20.88 -1.18
C ALA A 106 -7.14 21.55 -1.04
N GLU A 107 -7.43 22.61 -1.83
CA GLU A 107 -8.77 23.23 -1.88
C GLU A 107 -9.85 22.21 -2.28
N ASN A 108 -9.59 21.42 -3.32
CA ASN A 108 -10.52 20.39 -3.79
C ASN A 108 -10.78 19.34 -2.72
N ALA A 109 -9.76 18.97 -1.94
CA ALA A 109 -9.90 18.06 -0.81
C ALA A 109 -10.86 18.62 0.26
N ALA A 110 -10.69 19.90 0.63
CA ALA A 110 -11.59 20.56 1.58
C ALA A 110 -13.04 20.65 1.06
N ARG A 111 -13.22 21.00 -0.21
CA ARG A 111 -14.53 21.10 -0.86
C ARG A 111 -15.24 19.76 -0.97
N ALA A 112 -14.53 18.67 -1.25
CA ALA A 112 -15.09 17.32 -1.27
C ALA A 112 -15.64 16.90 0.11
N VAL A 113 -14.97 17.32 1.19
CA VAL A 113 -15.45 17.13 2.56
C VAL A 113 -16.69 17.98 2.83
N LEU A 114 -16.68 19.24 2.45
CA LEU A 114 -17.82 20.16 2.64
C LEU A 114 -19.06 19.66 1.90
N ALA A 115 -18.91 19.21 0.66
CA ALA A 115 -19.99 18.69 -0.18
C ALA A 115 -20.51 17.29 0.28
N GLY A 116 -19.84 16.63 1.24
CA GLY A 116 -20.20 15.27 1.65
C GLY A 116 -19.84 14.19 0.63
N GLU A 117 -19.07 14.52 -0.40
CA GLU A 117 -18.57 13.58 -1.41
C GLU A 117 -17.49 12.66 -0.85
N ALA A 118 -16.66 13.18 0.08
CA ALA A 118 -15.67 12.41 0.81
C ALA A 118 -16.32 11.73 2.02
N ASN A 119 -16.41 10.40 1.97
CA ASN A 119 -17.00 9.60 3.05
C ASN A 119 -16.10 8.42 3.48
N ALA A 120 -14.96 8.25 2.83
CA ALA A 120 -14.03 7.17 3.13
C ALA A 120 -13.25 7.48 4.41
N ILE A 121 -13.39 6.59 5.40
CA ILE A 121 -12.59 6.66 6.62
C ILE A 121 -11.22 6.03 6.33
N PRO A 122 -10.09 6.75 6.59
CA PRO A 122 -8.77 6.18 6.38
C PRO A 122 -8.52 4.98 7.30
N LYS A 123 -7.66 4.06 6.86
CA LYS A 123 -7.21 2.97 7.72
C LYS A 123 -6.44 3.56 8.89
N ALA A 124 -6.62 3.01 10.08
CA ALA A 124 -5.88 3.46 11.28
C ALA A 124 -4.36 3.31 11.13
N GLN A 125 -3.91 2.35 10.33
CA GLN A 125 -2.50 2.05 10.07
C GLN A 125 -1.69 1.91 11.36
N SER A 126 -2.27 1.22 12.30
CA SER A 126 -1.69 0.89 13.59
C SER A 126 -2.00 -0.56 13.93
N GLY A 127 -1.30 -1.16 14.86
CA GLY A 127 -1.62 -2.48 15.35
C GLY A 127 -1.24 -3.65 14.44
N LEU A 128 -1.98 -4.76 14.56
CA LEU A 128 -1.61 -6.05 13.96
C LEU A 128 -1.76 -6.05 12.44
N VAL A 129 -2.74 -5.34 11.90
CA VAL A 129 -2.98 -5.29 10.45
C VAL A 129 -1.89 -4.52 9.73
N GLU A 130 -1.41 -3.43 10.31
CA GLU A 130 -0.29 -2.69 9.75
C GLU A 130 1.01 -3.49 9.83
N ALA A 131 1.25 -4.23 10.92
CA ALA A 131 2.35 -5.16 11.01
C ALA A 131 2.27 -6.24 9.91
N MET A 132 1.08 -6.82 9.66
CA MET A 132 0.89 -7.76 8.55
C MET A 132 1.14 -7.12 7.19
N ARG A 133 0.76 -5.85 6.99
CA ARG A 133 1.03 -5.11 5.73
C ARG A 133 2.53 -4.99 5.48
N ALA A 134 3.30 -4.60 6.50
CA ALA A 134 4.75 -4.47 6.40
C ALA A 134 5.43 -5.82 6.08
N VAL A 135 5.09 -6.88 6.81
CA VAL A 135 5.60 -8.24 6.57
C VAL A 135 5.21 -8.75 5.18
N SER A 136 3.97 -8.54 4.74
CA SER A 136 3.50 -8.97 3.42
C SER A 136 4.19 -8.21 2.28
N MET A 137 4.55 -6.95 2.49
CA MET A 137 5.30 -6.16 1.51
C MET A 137 6.72 -6.71 1.34
N ALA A 138 7.46 -6.91 2.43
CA ALA A 138 8.79 -7.49 2.43
C ALA A 138 8.77 -8.90 1.79
N ARG A 139 7.81 -9.73 2.18
CA ARG A 139 7.63 -11.06 1.64
C ARG A 139 7.43 -11.08 0.12
N ARG A 140 6.57 -10.23 -0.41
CA ARG A 140 6.36 -10.12 -1.88
C ARG A 140 7.64 -9.71 -2.60
N SER A 141 8.42 -8.79 -2.03
CA SER A 141 9.72 -8.37 -2.56
C SER A 141 10.71 -9.55 -2.57
N ALA A 142 10.84 -10.27 -1.44
CA ALA A 142 11.73 -11.41 -1.32
C ALA A 142 11.36 -12.56 -2.28
N VAL A 143 10.06 -12.84 -2.48
CA VAL A 143 9.59 -13.84 -3.47
C VAL A 143 10.03 -13.47 -4.88
N LYS A 144 9.83 -12.20 -5.29
CA LYS A 144 10.25 -11.70 -6.61
C LYS A 144 11.77 -11.83 -6.79
N ALA A 145 12.54 -11.38 -5.81
CA ALA A 145 14.01 -11.42 -5.85
C ALA A 145 14.53 -12.85 -5.88
N LYS A 146 13.95 -13.77 -5.11
CA LYS A 146 14.30 -15.19 -5.11
C LYS A 146 14.02 -15.84 -6.46
N THR A 147 12.85 -15.56 -7.06
CA THR A 147 12.50 -16.05 -8.39
C THR A 147 13.44 -15.50 -9.46
N GLN A 148 13.79 -14.22 -9.38
CA GLN A 148 14.75 -13.60 -10.29
C GLN A 148 16.11 -14.25 -10.18
N ALA A 149 16.62 -14.48 -8.96
CA ALA A 149 17.94 -15.09 -8.74
C ALA A 149 18.05 -16.50 -9.35
N ILE A 150 17.03 -17.37 -9.17
CA ILE A 150 17.06 -18.70 -9.78
C ILE A 150 16.90 -18.68 -11.29
N ASN A 151 16.11 -17.76 -11.84
CA ASN A 151 15.96 -17.62 -13.28
C ASN A 151 17.27 -17.16 -13.94
N GLN A 152 17.96 -16.18 -13.34
CA GLN A 152 19.28 -15.71 -13.80
C GLN A 152 20.32 -16.82 -13.71
N LEU A 153 20.37 -17.56 -12.60
CA LEU A 153 21.27 -18.69 -12.42
C LEU A 153 21.05 -19.75 -13.50
N ARG A 154 19.79 -20.12 -13.75
CA ARG A 154 19.44 -21.09 -14.78
C ARG A 154 19.75 -20.59 -16.19
N ALA A 155 19.54 -19.34 -16.49
CA ALA A 155 19.88 -18.74 -17.79
C ALA A 155 21.39 -18.86 -18.07
N LEU A 156 22.24 -18.59 -17.07
CA LEU A 156 23.68 -18.78 -17.19
C LEU A 156 24.08 -20.25 -17.41
N LEU A 157 23.40 -21.18 -16.75
CA LEU A 157 23.68 -22.62 -16.95
C LEU A 157 23.21 -23.11 -18.33
N VAL A 158 22.17 -22.51 -18.91
CA VAL A 158 21.72 -22.86 -20.27
C VAL A 158 22.78 -22.53 -21.31
N THR A 159 23.47 -21.39 -21.16
CA THR A 159 24.52 -20.92 -22.07
C THR A 159 25.92 -21.41 -21.73
N ALA A 160 26.07 -22.08 -20.57
CA ALA A 160 27.36 -22.65 -20.13
C ALA A 160 27.78 -23.85 -21.00
N PRO A 161 29.09 -24.16 -21.04
CA PRO A 161 29.60 -25.39 -21.66
C PRO A 161 28.84 -26.64 -21.20
N ALA A 162 28.61 -27.59 -22.12
CA ALA A 162 27.74 -28.77 -21.90
C ALA A 162 28.15 -29.58 -20.65
N SER A 163 29.45 -29.75 -20.39
CA SER A 163 29.94 -30.45 -19.20
C SER A 163 29.55 -29.76 -17.89
N ILE A 164 29.63 -28.44 -17.85
CA ILE A 164 29.27 -27.62 -16.69
C ILE A 164 27.75 -27.71 -16.44
N ARG A 165 26.98 -27.54 -17.53
CA ARG A 165 25.51 -27.67 -17.47
C ARG A 165 25.11 -29.06 -16.97
N ALA A 166 25.69 -30.14 -17.51
CA ALA A 166 25.37 -31.50 -17.09
C ALA A 166 25.62 -31.74 -15.57
N THR A 167 26.67 -31.15 -15.06
CA THR A 167 27.06 -31.28 -13.66
C THR A 167 26.17 -30.47 -12.72
N LEU A 168 25.89 -29.19 -13.05
CA LEU A 168 25.27 -28.24 -12.13
C LEU A 168 23.75 -28.17 -12.27
N TRP A 169 23.22 -28.40 -13.46
CA TRP A 169 21.79 -28.35 -13.70
C TRP A 169 21.06 -29.46 -12.93
N LYS A 170 20.05 -29.07 -12.17
CA LYS A 170 19.09 -29.97 -11.50
C LYS A 170 17.69 -29.41 -11.68
N VAL A 171 16.72 -30.32 -11.82
CA VAL A 171 15.30 -29.95 -11.96
C VAL A 171 14.81 -29.19 -10.73
N LYS A 172 15.12 -29.71 -9.54
CA LYS A 172 14.78 -29.04 -8.27
C LYS A 172 15.68 -27.83 -8.04
N PRO A 173 15.14 -26.61 -7.88
CA PRO A 173 15.91 -25.38 -7.67
C PRO A 173 16.90 -25.48 -6.50
N GLU A 174 16.47 -26.08 -5.39
CA GLU A 174 17.27 -26.21 -4.18
C GLU A 174 18.58 -26.99 -4.43
N GLN A 175 18.49 -28.07 -5.20
CA GLN A 175 19.65 -28.91 -5.54
C GLN A 175 20.60 -28.18 -6.48
N CYS A 176 20.07 -27.44 -7.46
CA CYS A 176 20.84 -26.62 -8.39
C CYS A 176 21.59 -25.53 -7.63
N VAL A 177 20.89 -24.80 -6.77
CA VAL A 177 21.44 -23.74 -5.93
C VAL A 177 22.52 -24.28 -4.97
N ALA A 178 22.26 -25.39 -4.29
CA ALA A 178 23.21 -25.99 -3.34
C ALA A 178 24.55 -26.37 -4.03
N ARG A 179 24.49 -26.87 -5.27
CA ARG A 179 25.69 -27.18 -6.06
C ARG A 179 26.42 -25.90 -6.46
N CYS A 180 25.72 -24.91 -6.99
CA CYS A 180 26.31 -23.64 -7.40
C CYS A 180 26.89 -22.85 -6.21
N ALA A 181 26.28 -22.88 -5.05
CA ALA A 181 26.79 -22.21 -3.84
C ALA A 181 28.13 -22.76 -3.34
N ARG A 182 28.41 -24.04 -3.62
CA ARG A 182 29.64 -24.74 -3.21
C ARG A 182 30.72 -24.80 -4.28
N LEU A 183 30.50 -24.15 -5.43
CA LEU A 183 31.50 -24.13 -6.51
C LEU A 183 32.81 -23.55 -6.01
N GLN A 184 33.89 -24.24 -6.26
CA GLN A 184 35.29 -23.73 -6.04
C GLN A 184 35.81 -23.07 -7.30
N SER A 185 35.98 -23.80 -8.37
CA SER A 185 36.38 -23.29 -9.69
C SER A 185 35.77 -24.16 -10.79
N LEU A 186 35.51 -23.56 -11.94
CA LEU A 186 35.15 -24.24 -13.19
C LEU A 186 36.31 -24.27 -14.19
N GLY A 187 37.41 -23.55 -13.91
CA GLY A 187 38.62 -23.42 -14.73
C GLY A 187 39.24 -22.04 -14.62
N ASP A 188 40.40 -21.87 -15.29
CA ASP A 188 41.26 -20.70 -15.13
C ASP A 188 41.07 -19.62 -16.19
N THR A 189 40.20 -19.85 -17.18
CA THR A 189 39.88 -18.79 -18.16
C THR A 189 39.06 -17.67 -17.54
N PRO A 190 39.23 -16.42 -17.98
CA PRO A 190 38.41 -15.29 -17.45
C PRO A 190 36.89 -15.56 -17.49
N LEU A 191 36.41 -16.21 -18.55
CA LEU A 191 35.02 -16.60 -18.68
C LEU A 191 34.59 -17.58 -17.57
N LEU A 192 35.35 -18.62 -17.33
CA LEU A 192 35.05 -19.65 -16.33
C LEU A 192 35.13 -19.12 -14.89
N GLN A 193 36.10 -18.22 -14.64
CA GLN A 193 36.20 -17.52 -13.36
C GLN A 193 35.02 -16.61 -13.12
N ALA A 194 34.61 -15.81 -14.11
CA ALA A 194 33.43 -14.96 -14.03
C ALA A 194 32.14 -15.80 -13.81
N LEU A 195 31.97 -16.88 -14.58
CA LEU A 195 30.84 -17.79 -14.46
C LEU A 195 30.79 -18.44 -13.06
N THR A 196 31.91 -18.92 -12.53
CA THR A 196 32.04 -19.49 -11.20
C THR A 196 31.56 -18.49 -10.14
N ASN A 197 32.07 -17.27 -10.17
CA ASN A 197 31.75 -16.24 -9.19
C ASN A 197 30.28 -15.83 -9.27
N THR A 198 29.77 -15.63 -10.49
CA THR A 198 28.36 -15.21 -10.69
C THR A 198 27.38 -16.28 -10.24
N LEU A 199 27.61 -17.56 -10.62
CA LEU A 199 26.75 -18.65 -10.18
C LEU A 199 26.75 -18.81 -8.65
N ARG A 200 27.93 -18.67 -8.01
CA ARG A 200 28.06 -18.72 -6.55
C ARG A 200 27.32 -17.58 -5.86
N LEU A 201 27.42 -16.35 -6.36
CA LEU A 201 26.76 -15.18 -5.82
C LEU A 201 25.22 -15.29 -5.94
N LEU A 202 24.73 -15.68 -7.13
CA LEU A 202 23.29 -15.88 -7.34
C LEU A 202 22.72 -16.99 -6.46
N ALA A 203 23.44 -18.08 -6.30
CA ALA A 203 23.05 -19.19 -5.44
C ALA A 203 22.99 -18.78 -3.95
N ARG A 204 24.01 -18.06 -3.46
CA ARG A 204 24.01 -17.55 -2.08
C ARG A 204 22.92 -16.52 -1.85
N ARG A 205 22.66 -15.63 -2.82
CA ARG A 205 21.55 -14.69 -2.78
C ARG A 205 20.20 -15.44 -2.65
N TRP A 206 19.98 -16.47 -3.47
CA TRP A 206 18.76 -17.28 -3.40
C TRP A 206 18.58 -17.93 -2.02
N MET A 207 19.66 -18.48 -1.44
CA MET A 207 19.64 -19.11 -0.11
C MET A 207 19.32 -18.09 0.99
N SER A 208 19.90 -16.90 0.93
CA SER A 208 19.60 -15.81 1.88
C SER A 208 18.14 -15.40 1.80
N LEU A 209 17.60 -15.21 0.59
CA LEU A 209 16.19 -14.88 0.38
C LEU A 209 15.24 -16.01 0.81
N ALA A 210 15.66 -17.26 0.69
CA ALA A 210 14.89 -18.41 1.20
C ALA A 210 14.79 -18.38 2.73
N LYS A 211 15.88 -18.06 3.43
CA LYS A 211 15.90 -17.88 4.88
C LYS A 211 15.05 -16.68 5.33
N GLU A 212 15.16 -15.56 4.64
CA GLU A 212 14.33 -14.37 4.88
C GLU A 212 12.84 -14.70 4.73
N LEU A 213 12.45 -15.37 3.65
CA LEU A 213 11.06 -15.81 3.42
C LEU A 213 10.54 -16.70 4.54
N HIS A 214 11.35 -17.62 5.04
CA HIS A 214 10.95 -18.48 6.16
C HIS A 214 10.64 -17.64 7.43
N GLN A 215 11.46 -16.65 7.73
CA GLN A 215 11.23 -15.73 8.87
C GLN A 215 9.96 -14.91 8.69
N LEU A 216 9.74 -14.34 7.47
CA LEU A 216 8.56 -13.54 7.16
C LEU A 216 7.28 -14.39 7.18
N ASP A 217 7.34 -15.63 6.71
CA ASP A 217 6.21 -16.57 6.78
C ASP A 217 5.86 -16.90 8.23
N ALA A 218 6.85 -17.16 9.08
CA ALA A 218 6.63 -17.40 10.51
C ALA A 218 5.99 -16.21 11.20
N ALA A 219 6.49 -14.98 10.94
CA ALA A 219 5.90 -13.77 11.48
C ALA A 219 4.45 -13.58 11.03
N LEU A 220 4.16 -13.87 9.75
CA LEU A 220 2.81 -13.75 9.21
C LEU A 220 1.84 -14.75 9.84
N VAL A 221 2.30 -15.98 10.10
CA VAL A 221 1.52 -17.00 10.83
C VAL A 221 1.12 -16.48 12.20
N GLU A 222 2.05 -15.95 12.98
CA GLU A 222 1.77 -15.45 14.33
C GLU A 222 0.83 -14.24 14.32
N LEU A 223 1.04 -13.27 13.42
CA LEU A 223 0.18 -12.11 13.30
C LEU A 223 -1.26 -12.49 12.89
N THR A 224 -1.41 -13.42 11.94
CA THR A 224 -2.73 -13.86 11.48
C THR A 224 -3.47 -14.70 12.52
N LYS A 225 -2.78 -15.51 13.31
CA LYS A 225 -3.38 -16.23 14.45
C LYS A 225 -3.96 -15.24 15.48
N ARG A 226 -3.28 -14.13 15.74
CA ARG A 226 -3.72 -13.12 16.70
C ARG A 226 -4.88 -12.26 16.18
N ALA A 227 -4.84 -11.85 14.90
CA ALA A 227 -5.79 -10.89 14.34
C ALA A 227 -7.00 -11.56 13.67
N GLY A 228 -6.88 -12.77 13.14
CA GLY A 228 -7.90 -13.36 12.27
C GLY A 228 -8.02 -14.87 12.39
N ARG A 229 -7.97 -15.41 13.61
CA ARG A 229 -8.03 -16.88 13.85
C ARG A 229 -9.20 -17.56 13.14
N ARG A 230 -10.38 -16.92 13.08
CA ARG A 230 -11.57 -17.45 12.40
C ARG A 230 -11.40 -17.57 10.89
N LEU A 231 -10.57 -16.73 10.25
CA LEU A 231 -10.27 -16.85 8.82
C LEU A 231 -9.46 -18.11 8.53
N LEU A 232 -8.52 -18.45 9.40
CA LEU A 232 -7.66 -19.64 9.24
C LEU A 232 -8.41 -20.96 9.34
N THR A 233 -9.64 -20.98 9.87
CA THR A 233 -10.49 -22.20 9.90
C THR A 233 -11.26 -22.42 8.60
N ARG A 234 -11.22 -21.46 7.66
CA ARG A 234 -11.91 -21.60 6.38
C ARG A 234 -11.06 -22.36 5.38
N PHE A 235 -11.68 -23.28 4.64
CA PHE A 235 -11.02 -24.02 3.58
C PHE A 235 -10.35 -23.08 2.57
N GLY A 236 -9.11 -23.35 2.20
CA GLY A 236 -8.33 -22.54 1.24
C GLY A 236 -7.76 -21.21 1.80
N VAL A 237 -8.02 -20.89 3.06
CA VAL A 237 -7.53 -19.64 3.68
C VAL A 237 -6.31 -19.94 4.55
N GLY A 238 -5.13 -19.85 3.95
CA GLY A 238 -3.86 -19.87 4.67
C GLY A 238 -3.47 -18.49 5.24
N PRO A 239 -2.35 -18.41 5.99
CA PRO A 239 -1.90 -17.16 6.62
C PRO A 239 -1.72 -16.00 5.61
N GLN A 240 -1.21 -16.29 4.42
CA GLN A 240 -1.04 -15.27 3.37
C GLN A 240 -2.37 -14.70 2.87
N THR A 241 -3.36 -15.55 2.64
CA THR A 241 -4.71 -15.15 2.21
C THR A 241 -5.40 -14.38 3.32
N ALA A 242 -5.34 -14.89 4.57
CA ALA A 242 -5.90 -14.21 5.74
C ALA A 242 -5.28 -12.82 5.93
N ALA A 243 -3.95 -12.68 5.84
CA ALA A 243 -3.27 -11.39 5.93
C ALA A 243 -3.72 -10.44 4.82
N THR A 244 -3.86 -10.93 3.58
CA THR A 244 -4.33 -10.10 2.45
C THR A 244 -5.73 -9.55 2.71
N LEU A 245 -6.66 -10.38 3.17
CA LEU A 245 -8.02 -9.96 3.50
C LEU A 245 -8.05 -8.94 4.65
N LEU A 246 -7.30 -9.20 5.73
CA LEU A 246 -7.22 -8.30 6.89
C LEU A 246 -6.59 -6.96 6.52
N VAL A 247 -5.50 -6.96 5.74
CA VAL A 247 -4.86 -5.72 5.26
C VAL A 247 -5.79 -4.93 4.33
N THR A 248 -6.61 -5.61 3.53
CA THR A 248 -7.61 -4.97 2.67
C THR A 248 -8.70 -4.33 3.52
N ALA A 249 -9.22 -5.03 4.53
CA ALA A 249 -10.22 -4.51 5.45
C ALA A 249 -9.71 -3.34 6.30
N GLY A 250 -8.49 -3.44 6.83
CA GLY A 250 -7.91 -2.46 7.77
C GLY A 250 -8.26 -2.77 9.22
N ASP A 251 -7.66 -2.01 10.14
CA ASP A 251 -7.87 -2.18 11.60
C ASP A 251 -9.20 -1.57 12.12
N ASN A 252 -9.84 -0.71 11.33
CA ASN A 252 -11.03 0.01 11.76
C ASN A 252 -12.28 -0.89 11.67
N PRO A 253 -12.95 -1.27 12.75
CA PRO A 253 -14.09 -2.18 12.71
C PRO A 253 -15.30 -1.61 11.91
N ASN A 254 -15.44 -0.28 11.90
CA ASN A 254 -16.56 0.40 11.25
C ASN A 254 -16.27 0.88 9.81
N ARG A 255 -15.10 0.56 9.27
CA ARG A 255 -14.70 1.02 7.92
C ARG A 255 -15.48 0.29 6.82
N LEU A 256 -15.64 -1.01 6.96
CA LEU A 256 -16.42 -1.84 6.04
C LEU A 256 -17.82 -2.09 6.65
N ARG A 257 -18.81 -1.43 6.11
CA ARG A 257 -20.18 -1.46 6.65
C ARG A 257 -21.08 -2.56 6.07
N SER A 258 -20.62 -3.23 5.00
CA SER A 258 -21.40 -4.27 4.32
C SER A 258 -20.52 -5.27 3.57
N GLU A 259 -21.07 -6.45 3.27
CA GLU A 259 -20.41 -7.44 2.40
C GLU A 259 -20.19 -6.89 1.00
N ALA A 260 -21.12 -6.08 0.48
CA ALA A 260 -20.98 -5.43 -0.83
C ALA A 260 -19.77 -4.48 -0.88
N ALA A 261 -19.50 -3.75 0.21
CA ALA A 261 -18.32 -2.90 0.31
C ALA A 261 -17.00 -3.71 0.29
N LEU A 262 -16.98 -4.86 0.95
CA LEU A 262 -15.83 -5.78 0.88
C LEU A 262 -15.68 -6.40 -0.51
N ALA A 263 -16.79 -6.85 -1.13
CA ALA A 263 -16.77 -7.40 -2.48
C ALA A 263 -16.27 -6.38 -3.51
N ALA A 264 -16.69 -5.11 -3.39
CA ALA A 264 -16.20 -4.02 -4.23
C ALA A 264 -14.69 -3.80 -4.08
N LEU A 265 -14.16 -3.81 -2.85
CA LEU A 265 -12.72 -3.71 -2.59
C LEU A 265 -11.93 -4.89 -3.15
N CYS A 266 -12.51 -6.08 -3.14
CA CYS A 266 -11.90 -7.29 -3.68
C CYS A 266 -12.07 -7.42 -5.22
N GLY A 267 -12.80 -6.50 -5.87
CA GLY A 267 -13.12 -6.58 -7.30
C GLY A 267 -14.07 -7.73 -7.65
N ALA A 268 -14.84 -8.20 -6.69
CA ALA A 268 -15.78 -9.32 -6.79
C ALA A 268 -17.26 -8.87 -6.78
N SER A 269 -17.53 -7.57 -6.97
CA SER A 269 -18.90 -7.07 -7.09
C SER A 269 -19.58 -7.64 -8.32
N PRO A 270 -20.85 -8.10 -8.20
CA PRO A 270 -21.64 -8.44 -9.39
C PRO A 270 -21.74 -7.21 -10.30
N LEU A 271 -21.48 -7.38 -11.57
CA LEU A 271 -21.83 -6.38 -12.56
C LEU A 271 -23.33 -6.46 -12.75
N GLU A 272 -24.05 -5.33 -12.56
CA GLU A 272 -25.44 -5.25 -13.00
C GLU A 272 -25.44 -5.49 -14.51
N GLY A 273 -25.98 -6.64 -14.95
CA GLY A 273 -26.26 -6.90 -16.34
C GLY A 273 -27.26 -5.85 -16.80
N VAL A 274 -26.92 -5.09 -17.84
CA VAL A 274 -27.91 -4.30 -18.57
C VAL A 274 -29.06 -5.24 -18.89
N LEU A 275 -30.26 -4.91 -18.45
CA LEU A 275 -31.48 -5.68 -18.60
C LEU A 275 -31.74 -6.06 -20.07
N GLY A 276 -31.16 -7.14 -20.51
CA GLY A 276 -31.54 -7.95 -21.65
C GLY A 276 -31.82 -9.34 -21.12
N LYS A 277 -33.02 -9.79 -21.28
CA LYS A 277 -33.63 -11.03 -20.80
C LYS A 277 -32.63 -12.19 -20.75
N ASP A 278 -32.60 -12.89 -19.60
CA ASP A 278 -32.16 -14.27 -19.42
C ASP A 278 -30.69 -14.65 -19.71
N HIS A 279 -29.73 -14.17 -18.86
CA HIS A 279 -28.50 -14.92 -18.63
C HIS A 279 -28.03 -14.80 -17.17
N PRO A 280 -27.65 -15.91 -16.50
CA PRO A 280 -27.08 -15.88 -15.17
C PRO A 280 -25.73 -15.14 -15.21
N ALA A 281 -25.46 -14.36 -14.19
CA ALA A 281 -24.24 -13.57 -14.03
C ALA A 281 -22.99 -14.47 -14.13
N SER A 282 -22.21 -14.31 -15.19
CA SER A 282 -20.91 -14.94 -15.33
C SER A 282 -19.85 -14.06 -14.66
N ALA A 283 -19.14 -14.61 -13.68
CA ALA A 283 -17.95 -13.98 -13.11
C ALA A 283 -16.87 -13.88 -14.20
N GLN A 284 -16.49 -12.66 -14.59
CA GLN A 284 -15.33 -12.50 -15.49
C GLN A 284 -14.03 -12.65 -14.67
N PRO A 285 -13.12 -13.55 -15.09
CA PRO A 285 -11.78 -13.62 -14.52
C PRO A 285 -11.02 -12.33 -14.89
N GLY A 286 -10.36 -11.75 -13.89
CA GLY A 286 -9.62 -10.50 -14.00
C GLY A 286 -8.64 -10.50 -15.19
N ARG A 287 -8.76 -9.53 -16.07
CA ARG A 287 -7.83 -9.27 -17.17
C ARG A 287 -6.44 -9.02 -16.59
N ARG A 288 -5.52 -9.92 -16.79
CA ARG A 288 -4.09 -9.66 -16.67
C ARG A 288 -3.72 -8.65 -17.76
N SER A 289 -3.35 -7.44 -17.37
CA SER A 289 -2.70 -6.50 -18.27
C SER A 289 -1.29 -7.03 -18.59
N GLY A 290 -1.18 -7.82 -19.66
CA GLY A 290 0.08 -8.04 -20.35
C GLY A 290 0.39 -6.79 -21.16
N ARG A 291 1.55 -6.17 -20.92
CA ARG A 291 2.21 -5.30 -21.88
C ARG A 291 3.45 -6.03 -22.40
N PRO A 292 3.82 -5.80 -23.65
CA PRO A 292 4.92 -6.46 -24.34
C PRO A 292 6.28 -6.17 -23.71
#